data_229ed2027fa272cb938fbaf8ce80d8df
#
_entry.id   229ed2027fa272cb938fbaf8ce80d8df
#
_cell.length_a   1.000
_cell.length_b   1.000
_cell.length_c   1.000
_cell.angle_alpha   90.00
_cell.angle_beta   90.00
_cell.angle_gamma   90.00
#
_symmetry.space_group_name_H-M   'P 1'
#
loop_
_entity.id
_entity.type
_entity.pdbx_description
1 polymer ?
#
loop_
_entity_poly.entity_id
_entity_poly.type
_entity_poly.pdbx_seq_one_letter_code
_entity_poly.pdbx_strand_id
1 'polypeptide(L)'
;MPEYRRRLPHYHPDGAHLFLTWRLWGSLPAKPDSTLYATPGHAFAAQDRVLGRRASGPLWLKDPQIADLVSNTILVGDCERHFYDLVAWVVMPNHVHLLILPWVATPVLMSWLKGSTARAANQILGRTRQPF
;
A
#
# COMPACT_ATOMS: atom_id res chain seq x y z
N MET A 1 -18.50 3.87 5.74
CA MET A 1 -17.44 3.08 6.41
C MET A 1 -17.23 3.56 7.83
N PRO A 2 -16.99 2.65 8.75
CA PRO A 2 -16.69 3.06 10.11
C PRO A 2 -15.39 3.86 10.18
N GLU A 3 -15.32 4.74 11.17
CA GLU A 3 -14.09 5.42 11.51
C GLU A 3 -13.02 4.41 11.91
N TYR A 4 -11.84 4.50 11.30
CA TYR A 4 -10.71 3.66 11.62
C TYR A 4 -9.67 4.47 12.38
N ARG A 5 -9.43 4.10 13.62
CA ARG A 5 -8.46 4.77 14.49
C ARG A 5 -7.18 3.95 14.60
N ARG A 6 -6.09 4.48 14.10
CA ARG A 6 -4.73 4.18 14.55
C ARG A 6 -4.27 5.34 15.45
N ARG A 7 -3.01 5.73 15.37
CA ARG A 7 -2.48 6.89 16.15
C ARG A 7 -3.10 8.22 15.71
N LEU A 8 -3.56 8.30 14.47
CA LEU A 8 -4.34 9.42 13.94
C LEU A 8 -5.68 8.87 13.46
N PRO A 9 -6.78 9.56 13.72
CA PRO A 9 -8.06 9.14 13.17
C PRO A 9 -8.05 9.31 11.64
N HIS A 10 -8.42 8.25 10.95
CA HIS A 10 -8.67 8.27 9.50
C HIS A 10 -10.17 8.16 9.29
N TYR A 11 -10.78 9.22 8.79
CA TYR A 11 -12.19 9.22 8.46
C TYR A 11 -12.35 8.94 6.96
N HIS A 12 -13.09 7.89 6.65
CA HIS A 12 -13.44 7.52 5.29
C HIS A 12 -14.96 7.53 5.15
N PRO A 13 -15.55 8.60 4.59
CA PRO A 13 -16.99 8.65 4.35
C PRO A 13 -17.43 7.53 3.41
N ASP A 14 -18.61 6.96 3.65
CA ASP A 14 -19.19 5.98 2.75
C ASP A 14 -19.38 6.57 1.36
N GLY A 15 -19.04 5.79 0.33
CA GLY A 15 -19.12 6.20 -1.06
C GLY A 15 -18.01 7.14 -1.53
N ALA A 16 -17.03 7.45 -0.67
CA ALA A 16 -15.87 8.27 -1.04
C ALA A 16 -14.75 7.42 -1.61
N HIS A 17 -14.09 7.95 -2.64
CA HIS A 17 -12.86 7.35 -3.15
C HIS A 17 -11.75 7.47 -2.12
N LEU A 18 -10.87 6.47 -2.11
CA LEU A 18 -9.76 6.37 -1.19
C LEU A 18 -8.46 6.26 -1.96
N PHE A 19 -7.51 7.14 -1.64
CA PHE A 19 -6.15 7.06 -2.16
C PHE A 19 -5.25 6.42 -1.11
N LEU A 20 -4.65 5.29 -1.45
CA LEU A 20 -3.81 4.51 -0.55
C LEU A 20 -2.36 4.47 -1.05
N THR A 21 -1.43 4.54 -0.11
CA THR A 21 -0.03 4.23 -0.34
C THR A 21 0.35 3.02 0.50
N TRP A 22 0.91 2.02 -0.16
CA TRP A 22 1.44 0.82 0.46
C TRP A 22 2.93 0.73 0.15
N ARG A 23 3.75 0.77 1.17
CA ARG A 23 5.20 0.72 1.03
C ARG A 23 5.76 -0.60 1.54
N LEU A 24 6.89 -1.02 0.95
CA LEU A 24 7.62 -2.19 1.41
C LEU A 24 8.18 -1.97 2.82
N TRP A 25 8.25 -3.03 3.59
CA TRP A 25 8.90 -3.02 4.90
C TRP A 25 10.36 -2.58 4.78
N GLY A 26 10.75 -1.64 5.61
CA GLY A 26 12.12 -1.10 5.60
C GLY A 26 12.41 -0.08 4.49
N SER A 27 11.40 0.32 3.71
CA SER A 27 11.58 1.32 2.64
C SER A 27 11.78 2.75 3.15
N LEU A 28 11.37 3.03 4.38
CA LEU A 28 11.64 4.29 5.08
C LEU A 28 12.48 4.02 6.32
N PRO A 29 13.48 4.88 6.65
CA PRO A 29 14.38 4.65 7.77
C PRO A 29 13.70 4.79 9.12
N ALA A 30 12.65 5.62 9.21
CA ALA A 30 11.85 5.82 10.40
C ALA A 30 10.40 6.11 9.99
N LYS A 31 9.48 5.92 10.95
CA LYS A 31 8.10 6.34 10.73
C LYS A 31 8.06 7.86 10.64
N PRO A 32 7.58 8.44 9.53
CA PRO A 32 7.53 9.89 9.41
C PRO A 32 6.60 10.49 10.45
N ASP A 33 7.02 11.58 11.05
CA ASP A 33 6.18 12.38 11.94
C ASP A 33 5.37 13.37 11.08
N SER A 34 4.10 13.06 10.88
CA SER A 34 3.20 13.89 10.09
C SER A 34 2.97 15.28 10.70
N THR A 35 3.27 15.46 12.00
CA THR A 35 3.12 16.76 12.67
C THR A 35 4.15 17.80 12.20
N LEU A 36 5.23 17.38 11.56
CA LEU A 36 6.24 18.26 10.97
C LEU A 36 5.77 19.00 9.71
N TYR A 37 4.61 18.61 9.18
CA TYR A 37 4.10 19.16 7.93
C TYR A 37 2.80 19.91 8.14
N ALA A 38 2.61 20.98 7.38
CA ALA A 38 1.44 21.85 7.50
C ALA A 38 0.12 21.15 7.15
N THR A 39 0.16 20.15 6.26
CA THR A 39 -1.03 19.42 5.82
C THR A 39 -0.71 17.94 5.59
N PRO A 40 -1.71 17.05 5.65
CA PRO A 40 -1.51 15.63 5.27
C PRO A 40 -0.99 15.47 3.85
N GLY A 41 -1.39 16.35 2.93
CA GLY A 41 -0.88 16.34 1.56
C GLY A 41 0.61 16.66 1.47
N HIS A 42 1.10 17.60 2.27
CA HIS A 42 2.53 17.90 2.36
C HIS A 42 3.32 16.73 2.95
N ALA A 43 2.79 16.08 3.98
CA ALA A 43 3.41 14.89 4.56
C ALA A 43 3.49 13.75 3.54
N PHE A 44 2.41 13.51 2.80
CA PHE A 44 2.35 12.52 1.74
C PHE A 44 3.41 12.80 0.66
N ALA A 45 3.47 14.02 0.14
CA ALA A 45 4.42 14.40 -0.91
C ALA A 45 5.88 14.25 -0.44
N ALA A 46 6.17 14.58 0.81
CA ALA A 46 7.50 14.40 1.39
C ALA A 46 7.89 12.93 1.48
N GLN A 47 7.00 12.06 1.95
CA GLN A 47 7.22 10.61 2.01
C GLN A 47 7.42 10.02 0.61
N ASP A 48 6.61 10.42 -0.34
CA ASP A 48 6.70 9.94 -1.72
C ASP A 48 8.05 10.30 -2.35
N ARG A 49 8.55 11.52 -2.11
CA ARG A 49 9.88 11.93 -2.56
C ARG A 49 11.00 11.10 -1.94
N VAL A 50 10.91 10.80 -0.64
CA VAL A 50 11.90 9.96 0.04
C VAL A 50 11.91 8.56 -0.54
N LEU A 51 10.74 7.97 -0.76
CA LEU A 51 10.61 6.65 -1.37
C LEU A 51 11.19 6.63 -2.80
N GLY A 52 10.91 7.66 -3.60
CA GLY A 52 11.40 7.75 -4.97
C GLY A 52 12.90 7.96 -5.11
N ARG A 53 13.56 8.53 -4.09
CA ARG A 53 15.01 8.80 -4.09
C ARG A 53 15.82 7.71 -3.44
N ARG A 54 15.20 6.73 -2.81
CA ARG A 54 15.92 5.76 -2.00
C ARG A 54 16.78 4.83 -2.86
N ALA A 55 18.09 4.93 -2.69
CA ALA A 55 19.06 4.07 -3.37
C ALA A 55 19.33 2.77 -2.61
N SER A 56 18.99 2.70 -1.32
CA SER A 56 19.17 1.53 -0.47
C SER A 56 17.83 1.10 0.14
N GLY A 57 17.78 -0.12 0.67
CA GLY A 57 16.56 -0.74 1.18
C GLY A 57 15.89 -1.61 0.12
N PRO A 58 14.75 -2.23 0.46
CA PRO A 58 14.12 -3.19 -0.43
C PRO A 58 13.54 -2.49 -1.67
N LEU A 59 13.85 -3.05 -2.82
CA LEU A 59 13.34 -2.62 -4.13
C LEU A 59 12.71 -3.83 -4.86
N TRP A 60 12.05 -4.71 -4.11
CA TRP A 60 11.50 -5.97 -4.65
C TRP A 60 10.54 -5.76 -5.81
N LEU A 61 9.83 -4.63 -5.84
CA LEU A 61 8.85 -4.33 -6.90
C LEU A 61 9.49 -3.95 -8.23
N LYS A 62 10.81 -3.83 -8.30
CA LYS A 62 11.54 -3.75 -9.57
C LYS A 62 11.59 -5.09 -10.31
N ASP A 63 11.49 -6.20 -9.58
CA ASP A 63 11.41 -7.53 -10.18
C ASP A 63 10.06 -7.68 -10.88
N PRO A 64 10.04 -7.93 -12.21
CA PRO A 64 8.79 -8.08 -12.94
C PRO A 64 7.88 -9.16 -12.38
N GLN A 65 8.42 -10.24 -11.85
CA GLN A 65 7.67 -11.32 -11.23
C GLN A 65 6.91 -10.86 -9.99
N ILE A 66 7.57 -10.06 -9.15
CA ILE A 66 6.95 -9.48 -7.94
C ILE A 66 5.95 -8.39 -8.32
N ALA A 67 6.28 -7.52 -9.25
CA ALA A 67 5.37 -6.48 -9.73
C ALA A 67 4.09 -7.07 -10.34
N ASP A 68 4.20 -8.12 -11.13
CA ASP A 68 3.06 -8.82 -11.72
C ASP A 68 2.20 -9.48 -10.65
N LEU A 69 2.81 -10.11 -9.66
CA LEU A 69 2.10 -10.67 -8.52
C LEU A 69 1.28 -9.62 -7.77
N VAL A 70 1.88 -8.47 -7.49
CA VAL A 70 1.20 -7.38 -6.80
C VAL A 70 0.05 -6.84 -7.64
N SER A 71 0.28 -6.57 -8.92
CA SER A 71 -0.75 -6.10 -9.85
C SER A 71 -1.91 -7.10 -9.97
N ASN A 72 -1.62 -8.38 -10.09
CA ASN A 72 -2.65 -9.41 -10.18
C ASN A 72 -3.46 -9.50 -8.89
N THR A 73 -2.84 -9.39 -7.73
CA THR A 73 -3.55 -9.38 -6.45
C THR A 73 -4.47 -8.17 -6.33
N ILE A 74 -4.02 -7.02 -6.78
CA ILE A 74 -4.85 -5.80 -6.81
C ILE A 74 -6.09 -6.01 -7.69
N LEU A 75 -5.92 -6.60 -8.87
CA LEU A 75 -7.03 -6.89 -9.78
C LEU A 75 -8.00 -7.92 -9.20
N VAL A 76 -7.52 -8.94 -8.52
CA VAL A 76 -8.36 -9.94 -7.83
C VAL A 76 -9.23 -9.30 -6.76
N GLY A 77 -8.73 -8.30 -6.05
CA GLY A 77 -9.50 -7.54 -5.05
C GLY A 77 -10.72 -6.85 -5.64
N ASP A 78 -10.62 -6.37 -6.88
CA ASP A 78 -11.74 -5.80 -7.64
C ASP A 78 -12.61 -6.91 -8.26
N CYS A 79 -12.03 -7.71 -9.15
CA CYS A 79 -12.78 -8.58 -10.05
C CYS A 79 -13.38 -9.82 -9.37
N GLU A 80 -12.70 -10.37 -8.37
CA GLU A 80 -13.09 -11.63 -7.72
C GLU A 80 -13.61 -11.44 -6.30
N ARG A 81 -12.90 -10.64 -5.50
CA ARG A 81 -13.25 -10.42 -4.10
C ARG A 81 -14.30 -9.34 -3.89
N HIS A 82 -14.43 -8.41 -4.84
CA HIS A 82 -15.34 -7.26 -4.75
C HIS A 82 -15.13 -6.44 -3.47
N PHE A 83 -13.86 -6.31 -3.06
CA PHE A 83 -13.49 -5.52 -1.89
C PHE A 83 -13.47 -4.02 -2.19
N TYR A 84 -13.33 -3.67 -3.46
CA TYR A 84 -13.31 -2.30 -3.95
C TYR A 84 -13.57 -2.27 -5.46
N ASP A 85 -13.91 -1.10 -5.95
CA ASP A 85 -13.81 -0.77 -7.37
C ASP A 85 -12.46 -0.10 -7.60
N LEU A 86 -11.66 -0.69 -8.48
CA LEU A 86 -10.33 -0.17 -8.81
C LEU A 86 -10.44 0.93 -9.86
N VAL A 87 -9.93 2.11 -9.54
CA VAL A 87 -9.90 3.24 -10.48
C VAL A 87 -8.55 3.33 -11.17
N ALA A 88 -7.48 3.31 -10.39
CA ALA A 88 -6.12 3.41 -10.91
C ALA A 88 -5.13 2.83 -9.89
N TRP A 89 -3.99 2.38 -10.38
CA TRP A 89 -2.87 1.98 -9.52
C TRP A 89 -1.55 2.16 -10.26
N VAL A 90 -0.48 2.29 -9.47
CA VAL A 90 0.88 2.29 -9.98
C VAL A 90 1.79 1.54 -9.03
N VAL A 91 2.65 0.69 -9.59
CA VAL A 91 3.66 -0.06 -8.85
C VAL A 91 5.00 0.61 -9.07
N MET A 92 5.55 1.17 -7.99
CA MET A 92 6.87 1.76 -7.95
C MET A 92 7.86 0.75 -7.37
N PRO A 93 9.19 0.95 -7.45
CA PRO A 93 10.16 -0.06 -6.99
C PRO A 93 10.03 -0.48 -5.52
N ASN A 94 9.52 0.38 -4.65
CA ASN A 94 9.42 0.14 -3.21
C ASN A 94 8.08 0.51 -2.59
N HIS A 95 7.09 0.89 -3.40
CA HIS A 95 5.76 1.23 -2.92
C HIS A 95 4.72 1.13 -4.04
N VAL A 96 3.46 1.16 -3.65
CA VAL A 96 2.31 1.07 -4.55
C VAL A 96 1.33 2.18 -4.19
N HIS A 97 0.77 2.83 -5.19
CA HIS A 97 -0.36 3.73 -5.04
C HIS A 97 -1.62 3.11 -5.62
N LEU A 98 -2.73 3.26 -4.89
CA LEU A 98 -4.04 2.77 -5.27
C LEU A 98 -5.08 3.87 -5.14
N LEU A 99 -5.89 4.03 -6.17
CA LEU A 99 -7.13 4.82 -6.10
C LEU A 99 -8.30 3.87 -6.25
N ILE A 100 -9.11 3.76 -5.23
CA ILE A 100 -10.21 2.81 -5.15
C ILE A 100 -11.48 3.44 -4.60
N LEU A 101 -12.62 2.81 -4.91
CA LEU A 101 -13.88 3.00 -4.19
C LEU A 101 -14.09 1.76 -3.32
N PRO A 102 -13.90 1.84 -1.98
CA PRO A 102 -13.94 0.66 -1.14
C PRO A 102 -15.37 0.20 -0.85
N TRP A 103 -15.55 -1.13 -0.79
CA TRP A 103 -16.82 -1.79 -0.41
C TRP A 103 -16.72 -2.49 0.94
N VAL A 104 -15.51 -2.65 1.47
CA VAL A 104 -15.23 -3.21 2.79
C VAL A 104 -14.37 -2.23 3.58
N ALA A 105 -14.27 -2.45 4.90
CA ALA A 105 -13.45 -1.60 5.75
C ALA A 105 -11.98 -1.62 5.31
N THR A 106 -11.33 -0.47 5.31
CA THR A 106 -9.93 -0.32 4.91
C THR A 106 -8.98 -1.31 5.59
N PRO A 107 -9.07 -1.57 6.91
CA PRO A 107 -8.22 -2.58 7.55
C PRO A 107 -8.38 -3.98 6.97
N VAL A 108 -9.59 -4.36 6.56
CA VAL A 108 -9.88 -5.67 5.98
C VAL A 108 -9.19 -5.81 4.62
N LEU A 109 -9.41 -4.85 3.73
CA LEU A 109 -8.82 -4.91 2.39
C LEU A 109 -7.30 -4.79 2.42
N MET A 110 -6.74 -3.95 3.28
CA MET A 110 -5.28 -3.80 3.40
C MET A 110 -4.62 -5.02 4.01
N SER A 111 -5.24 -5.63 5.02
CA SER A 111 -4.76 -6.88 5.60
C SER A 111 -4.72 -8.01 4.56
N TRP A 112 -5.76 -8.12 3.77
CA TRP A 112 -5.81 -9.11 2.68
C TRP A 112 -4.76 -8.83 1.61
N LEU A 113 -4.67 -7.60 1.10
CA LEU A 113 -3.68 -7.21 0.08
C LEU A 113 -2.25 -7.50 0.55
N LYS A 114 -1.88 -6.99 1.71
CA LYS A 114 -0.53 -7.14 2.26
C LYS A 114 -0.22 -8.58 2.60
N GLY A 115 -1.14 -9.29 3.23
CA GLY A 115 -0.94 -10.69 3.61
C GLY A 115 -0.82 -11.62 2.41
N SER A 116 -1.66 -11.46 1.41
CA SER A 116 -1.63 -12.28 0.18
C SER A 116 -0.35 -12.04 -0.61
N THR A 117 0.03 -10.78 -0.79
CA THR A 117 1.25 -10.44 -1.54
C THR A 117 2.51 -10.84 -0.80
N ALA A 118 2.57 -10.66 0.52
CA ALA A 118 3.72 -11.06 1.32
C ALA A 118 3.98 -12.56 1.25
N ARG A 119 2.95 -13.39 1.38
CA ARG A 119 3.09 -14.85 1.29
C ARG A 119 3.63 -15.29 -0.07
N ALA A 120 3.02 -14.79 -1.14
CA ALA A 120 3.42 -15.19 -2.49
C ALA A 120 4.79 -14.60 -2.88
N ALA A 121 5.08 -13.37 -2.50
CA ALA A 121 6.37 -12.73 -2.74
C ALA A 121 7.50 -13.46 -1.99
N ASN A 122 7.28 -13.86 -0.76
CA ASN A 122 8.26 -14.62 0.01
C ASN A 122 8.57 -15.98 -0.64
N GLN A 123 7.59 -16.64 -1.25
CA GLN A 123 7.84 -17.87 -2.02
C GLN A 123 8.77 -17.61 -3.21
N ILE A 124 8.52 -16.53 -3.96
CA ILE A 124 9.37 -16.16 -5.11
C ILE A 124 10.79 -15.79 -4.64
N LEU A 125 10.90 -15.07 -3.53
CA LEU A 125 12.17 -14.62 -2.98
C LEU A 125 12.92 -15.70 -2.19
N GLY A 126 12.34 -16.89 -2.02
CA GLY A 126 12.92 -17.97 -1.21
C GLY A 126 12.99 -17.64 0.28
N ARG A 127 12.06 -16.84 0.78
CA ARG A 127 11.98 -16.38 2.18
C ARG A 127 10.76 -16.98 2.86
N THR A 128 10.80 -17.11 4.17
CA THR A 128 9.67 -17.61 4.97
C THR A 128 9.36 -16.63 6.10
N ARG A 129 8.09 -16.24 6.18
CA ARG A 129 7.54 -15.38 7.26
C ARG A 129 8.31 -14.08 7.46
N GLN A 130 8.86 -13.52 6.40
CA GLN A 130 9.56 -12.24 6.46
C GLN A 130 8.60 -11.09 6.16
N PRO A 131 8.79 -9.91 6.77
CA PRO A 131 8.05 -8.71 6.39
C PRO A 131 8.30 -8.35 4.92
N PHE A 132 7.25 -7.90 4.24
CA PHE A 132 7.31 -7.51 2.83
C PHE A 132 6.86 -6.08 2.59
#